data_8e1d39ada15931752c60f09e818149b9
#
_entry.id   8e1d39ada15931752c60f09e818149b9
#
_cell.length_a   1.000
_cell.length_b   1.000
_cell.length_c   1.000
_cell.angle_alpha   90.00
_cell.angle_beta   90.00
_cell.angle_gamma   90.00
#
_symmetry.space_group_name_H-M   'P 1'
#
loop_
_entity.id
_entity.type
_entity.pdbx_description
1 polymer ?
#
loop_
_entity_poly.entity_id
_entity_poly.type
_entity_poly.pdbx_seq_one_letter_code
_entity_poly.pdbx_strand_id
1 'polypeptide(L)'
;MGLIENLEVNQESTHLYGGQDLSNRVKDLEELLKNTKSKEIVKKRIANLSKKIAVIKVGAQTETQRKYLKLKIDDAVNACRGALEMGVVEGGGYSLFLEGMDNNLKIKTDKDIGKSILYNSLQAPYKQLLANSGVDNTETKRYNALTGEFVENLLEQGVLDPVKVSIAGLLNASSSASTILTIGAILYE
;
A
#
# COMPACT_ATOMS: atom_id res chain seq x y z
N MET A 1 13.54 -19.97 -34.87
CA MET A 1 12.15 -20.18 -34.38
C MET A 1 12.25 -20.80 -33.02
N GLY A 2 11.61 -20.20 -32.00
CA GLY A 2 11.55 -20.78 -30.66
C GLY A 2 10.49 -21.88 -30.58
N LEU A 3 10.77 -22.93 -29.81
CA LEU A 3 9.81 -24.00 -29.51
C LEU A 3 8.95 -23.54 -28.34
N ILE A 4 7.64 -23.69 -28.41
CA ILE A 4 6.67 -23.38 -27.35
C ILE A 4 5.97 -24.68 -26.98
N GLU A 5 5.90 -25.00 -25.68
CA GLU A 5 5.27 -26.23 -25.20
C GLU A 5 3.75 -26.04 -25.00
N ASN A 6 3.34 -24.86 -24.58
CA ASN A 6 1.92 -24.56 -24.38
C ASN A 6 1.62 -23.07 -24.62
N LEU A 7 0.43 -22.80 -25.14
CA LEU A 7 -0.05 -21.46 -25.46
C LEU A 7 -1.44 -21.27 -24.82
N GLU A 8 -1.57 -20.27 -23.99
CA GLU A 8 -2.85 -19.87 -23.39
C GLU A 8 -3.22 -18.47 -23.90
N VAL A 9 -4.32 -18.35 -24.63
CA VAL A 9 -4.78 -17.09 -25.21
C VAL A 9 -6.10 -16.68 -24.55
N ASN A 10 -6.11 -15.49 -23.97
CA ASN A 10 -7.29 -14.85 -23.42
C ASN A 10 -7.54 -13.52 -24.14
N GLN A 11 -8.70 -12.90 -23.94
CA GLN A 11 -9.04 -11.61 -24.57
C GLN A 11 -8.07 -10.47 -24.18
N GLU A 12 -7.45 -10.54 -23.02
CA GLU A 12 -6.57 -9.48 -22.48
C GLU A 12 -5.08 -9.83 -22.53
N SER A 13 -4.72 -11.10 -22.67
CA SER A 13 -3.32 -11.57 -22.60
C SER A 13 -3.09 -12.88 -23.32
N THR A 14 -1.86 -13.05 -23.78
CA THR A 14 -1.36 -14.32 -24.35
C THR A 14 -0.20 -14.80 -23.49
N HIS A 15 -0.33 -15.99 -22.92
CA HIS A 15 0.72 -16.63 -22.14
C HIS A 15 1.37 -17.74 -22.93
N LEU A 16 2.70 -17.68 -23.05
CA LEU A 16 3.54 -18.66 -23.73
C LEU A 16 4.28 -19.44 -22.64
N TYR A 17 4.14 -20.76 -22.65
CA TYR A 17 4.82 -21.66 -21.71
C TYR A 17 5.79 -22.56 -22.46
N GLY A 18 6.95 -22.80 -21.84
CA GLY A 18 8.03 -23.58 -22.45
C GLY A 18 8.87 -22.73 -23.43
N GLY A 19 10.00 -23.26 -23.80
CA GLY A 19 10.91 -22.61 -24.71
C GLY A 19 12.37 -22.80 -24.34
N GLN A 20 13.28 -22.28 -25.14
CA GLN A 20 14.72 -22.30 -24.91
C GLN A 20 15.10 -21.49 -23.67
N ASP A 21 16.27 -21.80 -23.09
CA ASP A 21 16.85 -21.02 -22.00
C ASP A 21 17.05 -19.56 -22.42
N LEU A 22 16.31 -18.67 -21.79
CA LEU A 22 16.32 -17.23 -22.04
C LEU A 22 17.26 -16.47 -21.09
N SER A 23 18.11 -17.17 -20.33
CA SER A 23 18.99 -16.59 -19.30
C SER A 23 19.90 -15.49 -19.86
N ASN A 24 20.42 -15.66 -21.06
CA ASN A 24 21.24 -14.63 -21.70
C ASN A 24 20.42 -13.38 -22.05
N ARG A 25 19.19 -13.56 -22.54
CA ARG A 25 18.32 -12.45 -22.86
C ARG A 25 17.84 -11.69 -21.61
N VAL A 26 17.66 -12.38 -20.52
CA VAL A 26 17.34 -11.76 -19.23
C VAL A 26 18.51 -10.91 -18.74
N LYS A 27 19.75 -11.39 -18.85
CA LYS A 27 20.97 -10.63 -18.50
C LYS A 27 21.10 -9.35 -19.34
N ASP A 28 20.89 -9.43 -20.67
CA ASP A 28 20.93 -8.26 -21.55
C ASP A 28 19.90 -7.21 -21.13
N LEU A 29 18.70 -7.64 -20.71
CA LEU A 29 17.65 -6.75 -20.24
C LEU A 29 17.95 -6.16 -18.86
N GLU A 30 18.61 -6.90 -17.99
CA GLU A 30 19.09 -6.41 -16.68
C GLU A 30 20.17 -5.32 -16.85
N GLU A 31 21.05 -5.47 -17.84
CA GLU A 31 22.01 -4.42 -18.21
C GLU A 31 21.31 -3.17 -18.79
N LEU A 32 20.33 -3.37 -19.66
CA LEU A 32 19.51 -2.28 -20.21
C LEU A 32 18.74 -1.55 -19.10
N LEU A 33 18.31 -2.25 -18.05
CA LEU A 33 17.59 -1.66 -16.92
C LEU A 33 18.43 -0.58 -16.20
N LYS A 34 19.74 -0.74 -16.16
CA LYS A 34 20.66 0.23 -15.52
C LYS A 34 20.71 1.57 -16.29
N ASN A 35 20.52 1.53 -17.60
CA ASN A 35 20.75 2.65 -18.52
C ASN A 35 19.47 3.27 -19.10
N THR A 36 18.28 2.71 -18.80
CA THR A 36 17.03 3.13 -19.46
C THR A 36 16.17 4.01 -18.55
N LYS A 37 15.55 5.04 -19.14
CA LYS A 37 14.54 5.90 -18.46
C LYS A 37 13.22 5.15 -18.19
N SER A 38 12.85 4.18 -19.02
CA SER A 38 11.59 3.41 -18.92
C SER A 38 11.76 2.11 -18.12
N LYS A 39 12.20 2.24 -16.86
CA LYS A 39 12.53 1.09 -16.00
C LYS A 39 11.37 0.11 -15.79
N GLU A 40 10.13 0.58 -15.72
CA GLU A 40 8.96 -0.29 -15.49
C GLU A 40 8.69 -1.25 -16.65
N ILE A 41 8.80 -0.76 -17.87
CA ILE A 41 8.57 -1.60 -19.07
C ILE A 41 9.62 -2.72 -19.14
N VAL A 42 10.89 -2.37 -18.86
CA VAL A 42 11.99 -3.36 -18.87
C VAL A 42 11.83 -4.36 -17.73
N LYS A 43 11.46 -3.94 -16.52
CA LYS A 43 11.15 -4.84 -15.39
C LYS A 43 10.02 -5.82 -15.73
N LYS A 44 8.93 -5.34 -16.32
CA LYS A 44 7.81 -6.17 -16.77
C LYS A 44 8.25 -7.20 -17.81
N ARG A 45 9.12 -6.80 -18.74
CA ARG A 45 9.67 -7.68 -19.77
C ARG A 45 10.59 -8.75 -19.19
N ILE A 46 11.45 -8.40 -18.23
CA ILE A 46 12.29 -9.35 -17.50
C ILE A 46 11.42 -10.37 -16.74
N ALA A 47 10.40 -9.90 -16.01
CA ALA A 47 9.47 -10.76 -15.29
C ALA A 47 8.78 -11.77 -16.22
N ASN A 48 8.32 -11.32 -17.39
CA ASN A 48 7.68 -12.19 -18.38
C ASN A 48 8.64 -13.26 -18.92
N LEU A 49 9.91 -12.92 -19.16
CA LEU A 49 10.90 -13.85 -19.71
C LEU A 49 11.49 -14.79 -18.65
N SER A 50 11.58 -14.36 -17.41
CA SER A 50 12.15 -15.17 -16.31
C SER A 50 11.17 -16.18 -15.70
N LYS A 51 9.98 -16.35 -16.27
CA LYS A 51 8.91 -17.25 -15.78
C LYS A 51 8.48 -16.97 -14.32
N LYS A 52 8.68 -15.74 -13.83
CA LYS A 52 8.29 -15.30 -12.49
C LYS A 52 6.92 -14.63 -12.48
N ILE A 53 5.94 -15.23 -13.17
CA ILE A 53 4.57 -14.74 -13.23
C ILE A 53 3.71 -15.68 -12.39
N ALA A 54 3.02 -15.13 -11.41
CA ALA A 54 1.96 -15.81 -10.69
C ALA A 54 0.61 -15.30 -11.20
N VAL A 55 -0.28 -16.21 -11.52
CA VAL A 55 -1.66 -15.90 -11.94
C VAL A 55 -2.62 -16.29 -10.84
N ILE A 56 -3.33 -15.30 -10.29
CA ILE A 56 -4.37 -15.53 -9.30
C ILE A 56 -5.72 -15.51 -10.02
N LYS A 57 -6.38 -16.68 -10.11
CA LYS A 57 -7.72 -16.80 -10.69
C LYS A 57 -8.77 -16.54 -9.61
N VAL A 58 -9.62 -15.53 -9.83
CA VAL A 58 -10.65 -15.12 -8.87
C VAL A 58 -12.01 -15.58 -9.37
N GLY A 59 -12.67 -16.46 -8.58
CA GLY A 59 -14.03 -16.92 -8.81
C GLY A 59 -14.98 -16.43 -7.72
N ALA A 60 -16.24 -16.18 -8.09
CA ALA A 60 -17.32 -15.90 -7.15
C ALA A 60 -18.67 -16.27 -7.78
N GLN A 61 -19.72 -16.40 -6.95
CA GLN A 61 -21.05 -16.77 -7.41
C GLN A 61 -21.72 -15.66 -8.23
N THR A 62 -21.40 -14.39 -7.93
CA THR A 62 -21.96 -13.22 -8.63
C THR A 62 -20.86 -12.33 -9.19
N GLU A 63 -21.19 -11.60 -10.26
CA GLU A 63 -20.28 -10.63 -10.89
C GLU A 63 -19.83 -9.53 -9.92
N THR A 64 -20.75 -9.06 -9.07
CA THR A 64 -20.45 -8.02 -8.06
C THR A 64 -19.46 -8.54 -7.02
N GLN A 65 -19.66 -9.76 -6.52
CA GLN A 65 -18.70 -10.40 -5.59
C GLN A 65 -17.35 -10.63 -6.25
N ARG A 66 -17.32 -11.05 -7.52
CA ARG A 66 -16.08 -11.25 -8.27
C ARG A 66 -15.28 -9.96 -8.40
N LYS A 67 -15.95 -8.85 -8.76
CA LYS A 67 -15.30 -7.53 -8.84
C LYS A 67 -14.75 -7.09 -7.47
N TYR A 68 -15.53 -7.27 -6.42
CA TYR A 68 -15.11 -6.94 -5.05
C TYR A 68 -13.88 -7.74 -4.61
N LEU A 69 -13.90 -9.07 -4.83
CA LEU A 69 -12.76 -9.93 -4.51
C LEU A 69 -11.52 -9.59 -5.33
N LYS A 70 -11.70 -9.26 -6.63
CA LYS A 70 -10.58 -8.84 -7.48
C LYS A 70 -9.91 -7.58 -6.92
N LEU A 71 -10.70 -6.55 -6.56
CA LEU A 71 -10.16 -5.33 -5.94
C LEU A 71 -9.43 -5.61 -4.64
N LYS A 72 -9.98 -6.45 -3.76
CA LYS A 72 -9.31 -6.85 -2.51
C LYS A 72 -7.99 -7.57 -2.74
N ILE A 73 -7.91 -8.42 -3.75
CA ILE A 73 -6.67 -9.13 -4.09
C ILE A 73 -5.65 -8.16 -4.68
N ASP A 74 -6.07 -7.25 -5.55
CA ASP A 74 -5.20 -6.21 -6.10
C ASP A 74 -4.61 -5.33 -5.00
N ASP A 75 -5.41 -4.92 -4.02
CA ASP A 75 -4.97 -4.16 -2.84
C ASP A 75 -3.97 -4.97 -2.00
N ALA A 76 -4.27 -6.24 -1.72
CA ALA A 76 -3.37 -7.11 -0.96
C ALA A 76 -2.02 -7.30 -1.66
N VAL A 77 -2.02 -7.50 -2.98
CA VAL A 77 -0.78 -7.63 -3.78
C VAL A 77 0.05 -6.34 -3.73
N ASN A 78 -0.61 -5.18 -3.84
CA ASN A 78 0.06 -3.88 -3.76
C ASN A 78 0.60 -3.61 -2.34
N ALA A 79 -0.14 -3.97 -1.30
CA ALA A 79 0.31 -3.90 0.08
C ALA A 79 1.55 -4.77 0.32
N CYS A 80 1.55 -6.03 -0.16
CA CYS A 80 2.71 -6.92 -0.09
C CYS A 80 3.94 -6.33 -0.81
N ARG A 81 3.76 -5.73 -1.99
CA ARG A 81 4.85 -5.06 -2.71
C ARG A 81 5.40 -3.87 -1.92
N GLY A 82 4.53 -3.05 -1.35
CA GLY A 82 4.93 -1.94 -0.49
C GLY A 82 5.70 -2.40 0.75
N ALA A 83 5.25 -3.50 1.37
CA ALA A 83 5.90 -4.12 2.51
C ALA A 83 7.30 -4.66 2.17
N LEU A 84 7.48 -5.27 1.00
CA LEU A 84 8.79 -5.74 0.53
C LEU A 84 9.77 -4.60 0.24
N GLU A 85 9.28 -3.41 -0.12
CA GLU A 85 10.12 -2.26 -0.42
C GLU A 85 10.59 -1.51 0.83
N MET A 86 9.72 -1.31 1.82
CA MET A 86 9.97 -0.42 2.97
C MET A 86 9.68 -1.08 4.33
N GLY A 87 9.26 -2.34 4.36
CA GLY A 87 8.88 -3.02 5.60
C GLY A 87 7.45 -2.73 6.03
N VAL A 88 7.15 -3.19 7.24
CA VAL A 88 5.83 -3.09 7.87
C VAL A 88 5.93 -2.47 9.26
N VAL A 89 4.84 -1.87 9.71
CA VAL A 89 4.64 -1.33 11.05
C VAL A 89 3.34 -1.88 11.65
N GLU A 90 3.10 -1.62 12.93
CA GLU A 90 1.83 -1.93 13.57
C GLU A 90 0.69 -1.22 12.84
N GLY A 91 -0.32 -1.99 12.45
CA GLY A 91 -1.42 -1.54 11.61
C GLY A 91 -2.55 -0.85 12.37
N GLY A 92 -3.64 -0.60 11.64
CA GLY A 92 -4.81 0.07 12.21
C GLY A 92 -4.59 1.55 12.54
N GLY A 93 -3.55 2.17 11.99
CA GLY A 93 -3.17 3.55 12.29
C GLY A 93 -2.44 3.72 13.64
N TYR A 94 -2.14 2.62 14.35
CA TYR A 94 -1.51 2.69 15.67
C TYR A 94 -0.09 3.24 15.61
N SER A 95 0.71 2.89 14.61
CA SER A 95 2.05 3.44 14.42
C SER A 95 2.04 4.97 14.23
N LEU A 96 1.09 5.48 13.45
CA LEU A 96 0.90 6.94 13.30
C LEU A 96 0.44 7.59 14.60
N PHE A 97 -0.41 6.92 15.36
CA PHE A 97 -0.88 7.39 16.66
C PHE A 97 0.27 7.54 17.67
N LEU A 98 1.19 6.57 17.72
CA LEU A 98 2.38 6.65 18.59
C LEU A 98 3.26 7.83 18.22
N GLU A 99 3.56 8.03 16.94
CA GLU A 99 4.30 9.19 16.46
C GLU A 99 3.61 10.50 16.82
N GLY A 100 2.27 10.54 16.71
CA GLY A 100 1.46 11.69 17.08
C GLY A 100 1.46 12.00 18.58
N MET A 101 1.69 10.99 19.44
CA MET A 101 1.79 11.17 20.89
C MET A 101 3.14 11.73 21.35
N ASP A 102 4.22 11.45 20.62
CA ASP A 102 5.58 11.91 20.97
C ASP A 102 5.79 13.40 20.63
N ASN A 103 4.78 14.21 20.87
CA ASN A 103 4.75 15.63 20.55
C ASN A 103 5.35 16.48 21.67
N ASN A 104 6.67 16.44 21.84
CA ASN A 104 7.41 17.30 22.76
C ASN A 104 7.86 18.64 22.12
N LEU A 105 7.11 19.15 21.15
CA LEU A 105 7.47 20.36 20.42
C LEU A 105 7.33 21.61 21.28
N LYS A 106 8.41 22.35 21.44
CA LYS A 106 8.36 23.72 21.94
C LYS A 106 7.98 24.65 20.78
N ILE A 107 6.77 25.16 20.78
CA ILE A 107 6.26 26.05 19.75
C ILE A 107 6.94 27.42 19.89
N LYS A 108 7.76 27.77 18.91
CA LYS A 108 8.46 29.08 18.85
C LYS A 108 8.27 29.78 17.50
N THR A 109 7.94 29.05 16.46
CA THR A 109 7.82 29.52 15.08
C THR A 109 6.55 28.99 14.42
N ASP A 110 6.11 29.63 13.33
CA ASP A 110 4.97 29.14 12.52
C ASP A 110 5.21 27.71 12.00
N LYS A 111 6.47 27.37 11.74
CA LYS A 111 6.86 26.00 11.36
C LYS A 111 6.59 24.99 12.47
N ASP A 112 6.76 25.39 13.73
CA ASP A 112 6.48 24.50 14.86
C ASP A 112 4.97 24.35 15.07
N ILE A 113 4.17 25.39 14.77
CA ILE A 113 2.71 25.31 14.74
C ILE A 113 2.28 24.29 13.67
N GLY A 114 2.80 24.37 12.46
CA GLY A 114 2.50 23.41 11.40
C GLY A 114 2.85 21.97 11.77
N LYS A 115 4.00 21.76 12.41
CA LYS A 115 4.36 20.44 12.96
C LYS A 115 3.37 19.97 14.01
N SER A 116 2.98 20.83 14.96
CA SER A 116 2.03 20.48 16.00
C SER A 116 0.67 20.06 15.41
N ILE A 117 0.19 20.76 14.39
CA ILE A 117 -1.03 20.39 13.67
C ILE A 117 -0.89 18.99 13.06
N LEU A 118 0.24 18.71 12.41
CA LEU A 118 0.52 17.40 11.82
C LEU A 118 0.50 16.29 12.88
N TYR A 119 1.26 16.44 13.98
CA TYR A 119 1.32 15.44 15.05
C TYR A 119 -0.05 15.17 15.67
N ASN A 120 -0.87 16.19 15.88
CA ASN A 120 -2.23 16.01 16.36
C ASN A 120 -3.11 15.26 15.34
N SER A 121 -2.92 15.53 14.06
CA SER A 121 -3.67 14.87 12.99
C SER A 121 -3.30 13.39 12.82
N LEU A 122 -2.05 12.99 13.13
CA LEU A 122 -1.62 11.59 13.07
C LEU A 122 -2.40 10.67 14.00
N GLN A 123 -2.96 11.22 15.08
CA GLN A 123 -3.74 10.44 16.04
C GLN A 123 -5.16 10.11 15.55
N ALA A 124 -5.66 10.86 14.57
CA ALA A 124 -7.07 10.79 14.17
C ALA A 124 -7.49 9.41 13.62
N PRO A 125 -6.72 8.71 12.76
CA PRO A 125 -7.13 7.41 12.23
C PRO A 125 -7.36 6.37 13.30
N TYR A 126 -6.44 6.24 14.25
CA TYR A 126 -6.56 5.28 15.34
C TYR A 126 -7.71 5.62 16.30
N LYS A 127 -7.84 6.89 16.69
CA LYS A 127 -8.95 7.36 17.54
C LYS A 127 -10.32 7.11 16.88
N GLN A 128 -10.40 7.29 15.57
CA GLN A 128 -11.62 7.00 14.82
C GLN A 128 -11.92 5.50 14.80
N LEU A 129 -10.89 4.65 14.66
CA LEU A 129 -11.06 3.20 14.74
C LEU A 129 -11.61 2.78 16.10
N LEU A 130 -11.08 3.29 17.20
CA LEU A 130 -11.60 3.04 18.55
C LEU A 130 -13.07 3.48 18.68
N ALA A 131 -13.38 4.70 18.26
CA ALA A 131 -14.74 5.23 18.30
C ALA A 131 -15.72 4.38 17.48
N ASN A 132 -15.34 3.93 16.29
CA ASN A 132 -16.16 3.05 15.45
C ASN A 132 -16.38 1.67 16.09
N SER A 133 -15.46 1.23 16.93
CA SER A 133 -15.55 -0.02 17.70
C SER A 133 -16.31 0.12 19.02
N GLY A 134 -16.80 1.32 19.35
CA GLY A 134 -17.47 1.61 20.62
C GLY A 134 -16.54 1.65 21.83
N VAL A 135 -15.22 1.76 21.59
CA VAL A 135 -14.20 1.87 22.63
C VAL A 135 -13.90 3.33 22.89
N ASP A 136 -13.49 3.67 24.12
CA ASP A 136 -13.08 5.03 24.46
C ASP A 136 -11.89 5.46 23.59
N ASN A 137 -12.05 6.55 22.85
CA ASN A 137 -11.04 7.07 21.95
C ASN A 137 -9.85 7.75 22.65
N THR A 138 -9.87 7.82 23.98
CA THR A 138 -8.74 8.26 24.80
C THR A 138 -7.78 7.13 25.16
N GLU A 139 -8.15 5.87 24.91
CA GLU A 139 -7.29 4.71 25.12
C GLU A 139 -6.03 4.77 24.24
N THR A 140 -4.90 4.45 24.85
CA THR A 140 -3.57 4.47 24.22
C THR A 140 -3.00 3.08 23.97
N LYS A 141 -3.71 2.04 24.42
CA LYS A 141 -3.30 0.63 24.25
C LYS A 141 -3.57 0.15 22.84
N ARG A 142 -2.85 -0.88 22.41
CA ARG A 142 -3.04 -1.54 21.13
C ARG A 142 -4.38 -2.27 21.08
N TYR A 143 -5.23 -1.91 20.15
CA TYR A 143 -6.55 -2.50 19.95
C TYR A 143 -6.63 -3.25 18.63
N ASN A 144 -7.02 -4.52 18.69
CA ASN A 144 -7.29 -5.31 17.51
C ASN A 144 -8.78 -5.24 17.17
N ALA A 145 -9.14 -4.45 16.16
CA ALA A 145 -10.53 -4.24 15.76
C ALA A 145 -11.21 -5.51 15.18
N LEU A 146 -10.44 -6.52 14.76
CA LEU A 146 -10.98 -7.79 14.26
C LEU A 146 -11.48 -8.67 15.41
N THR A 147 -10.73 -8.73 16.53
CA THR A 147 -11.08 -9.55 17.70
C THR A 147 -11.88 -8.78 18.74
N GLY A 148 -11.83 -7.44 18.71
CA GLY A 148 -12.45 -6.58 19.70
C GLY A 148 -11.68 -6.51 21.03
N GLU A 149 -10.40 -6.85 21.04
CA GLU A 149 -9.59 -6.99 22.25
C GLU A 149 -8.35 -6.08 22.23
N PHE A 150 -7.90 -5.71 23.42
CA PHE A 150 -6.60 -5.07 23.60
C PHE A 150 -5.49 -6.12 23.60
N VAL A 151 -4.40 -5.86 22.89
CA VAL A 151 -3.29 -6.78 22.70
C VAL A 151 -1.95 -6.11 23.04
N GLU A 152 -0.93 -6.92 23.32
CA GLU A 152 0.41 -6.41 23.63
C GLU A 152 1.20 -6.05 22.35
N ASN A 153 0.96 -6.77 21.25
CA ASN A 153 1.68 -6.61 19.99
C ASN A 153 0.76 -6.86 18.80
N LEU A 154 0.50 -5.82 17.99
CA LEU A 154 -0.34 -5.91 16.80
C LEU A 154 0.35 -6.68 15.67
N LEU A 155 1.70 -6.61 15.57
CA LEU A 155 2.45 -7.35 14.55
C LEU A 155 2.29 -8.86 14.72
N GLU A 156 2.35 -9.36 15.96
CA GLU A 156 2.15 -10.79 16.27
C GLU A 156 0.73 -11.27 15.98
N GLN A 157 -0.23 -10.35 16.06
CA GLN A 157 -1.63 -10.62 15.72
C GLN A 157 -1.92 -10.50 14.21
N GLY A 158 -0.91 -10.22 13.39
CA GLY A 158 -1.06 -10.07 11.95
C GLY A 158 -1.71 -8.76 11.51
N VAL A 159 -1.83 -7.77 12.41
CA VAL A 159 -2.34 -6.43 12.09
C VAL A 159 -1.17 -5.55 11.66
N LEU A 160 -0.95 -5.47 10.34
CA LEU A 160 0.23 -4.88 9.72
C LEU A 160 -0.17 -3.81 8.72
N ASP A 161 0.55 -2.69 8.71
CA ASP A 161 0.47 -1.68 7.65
C ASP A 161 1.82 -1.56 6.92
N PRO A 162 1.86 -1.56 5.57
CA PRO A 162 3.08 -1.27 4.83
C PRO A 162 3.51 0.18 5.06
N VAL A 163 4.76 0.41 5.46
CA VAL A 163 5.31 1.75 5.72
C VAL A 163 5.12 2.67 4.51
N LYS A 164 5.32 2.16 3.31
CA LYS A 164 5.14 2.92 2.06
C LYS A 164 3.74 3.50 1.91
N VAL A 165 2.71 2.74 2.29
CA VAL A 165 1.30 3.17 2.22
C VAL A 165 1.04 4.28 3.21
N SER A 166 1.52 4.14 4.46
CA SER A 166 1.36 5.15 5.50
C SER A 166 2.03 6.47 5.11
N ILE A 167 3.25 6.42 4.57
CA ILE A 167 3.97 7.61 4.08
C ILE A 167 3.24 8.27 2.91
N ALA A 168 2.82 7.49 1.91
CA ALA A 168 2.09 8.02 0.75
C ALA A 168 0.75 8.64 1.16
N GLY A 169 0.02 7.99 2.06
CA GLY A 169 -1.23 8.50 2.62
C GLY A 169 -1.02 9.86 3.31
N LEU A 170 0.00 9.98 4.14
CA LEU A 170 0.31 11.21 4.86
C LEU A 170 0.70 12.36 3.91
N LEU A 171 1.54 12.08 2.91
CA LEU A 171 1.94 13.07 1.90
C LEU A 171 0.74 13.56 1.09
N ASN A 172 -0.13 12.66 0.64
CA ASN A 172 -1.33 13.00 -0.12
C ASN A 172 -2.34 13.78 0.73
N ALA A 173 -2.56 13.37 1.99
CA ALA A 173 -3.42 14.08 2.91
C ALA A 173 -2.94 15.50 3.18
N SER A 174 -1.63 15.67 3.42
CA SER A 174 -1.00 16.98 3.64
C SER A 174 -1.14 17.87 2.40
N SER A 175 -0.92 17.33 1.19
CA SER A 175 -1.09 18.06 -0.06
C SER A 175 -2.54 18.51 -0.27
N SER A 176 -3.50 17.61 -0.02
CA SER A 176 -4.93 17.93 -0.14
C SER A 176 -5.37 18.99 0.87
N ALA A 177 -4.94 18.86 2.13
CA ALA A 177 -5.25 19.83 3.18
C ALA A 177 -4.67 21.21 2.84
N SER A 178 -3.42 21.26 2.34
CA SER A 178 -2.80 22.51 1.91
C SER A 178 -3.59 23.18 0.77
N THR A 179 -4.08 22.39 -0.17
CA THR A 179 -4.92 22.91 -1.27
C THR A 179 -6.24 23.46 -0.73
N ILE A 180 -6.92 22.74 0.16
CA ILE A 180 -8.19 23.18 0.78
C ILE A 180 -7.99 24.50 1.55
N LEU A 181 -6.89 24.66 2.27
CA LEU A 181 -6.60 25.88 3.02
C LEU A 181 -6.42 27.12 2.12
N THR A 182 -6.10 26.93 0.84
CA THR A 182 -5.96 28.05 -0.14
C THR A 182 -7.25 28.39 -0.88
N ILE A 183 -8.33 27.61 -0.68
CA ILE A 183 -9.62 27.84 -1.35
C ILE A 183 -10.35 29.00 -0.66
N GLY A 184 -10.69 30.04 -1.44
CA GLY A 184 -11.44 31.18 -0.95
C GLY A 184 -12.97 31.01 -0.97
N ALA A 185 -13.48 30.12 -1.86
CA ALA A 185 -14.91 29.82 -1.97
C ALA A 185 -15.13 28.45 -2.61
N ILE A 186 -16.23 27.79 -2.26
CA ILE A 186 -16.72 26.55 -2.89
C ILE A 186 -18.11 26.85 -3.46
N LEU A 187 -18.28 26.61 -4.77
CA LEU A 187 -19.57 26.64 -5.43
C LEU A 187 -20.08 25.20 -5.57
N TYR A 188 -21.37 25.02 -5.23
CA TYR A 188 -22.05 23.73 -5.44
C TYR A 188 -23.40 24.03 -6.14
N GLU A 189 -23.80 23.16 -7.03
CA GLU A 189 -25.10 23.15 -7.71
C GLU A 189 -26.08 22.25 -6.96
#